data_23b5fd2ce678a0edeff1907b52fd0068
#
_entry.id   23b5fd2ce678a0edeff1907b52fd0068
#
_cell.length_a   1.000
_cell.length_b   1.000
_cell.length_c   1.000
_cell.angle_alpha   90.00
_cell.angle_beta   90.00
_cell.angle_gamma   90.00
#
_symmetry.space_group_name_H-M   'P 1'
#
loop_
_entity.id
_entity.type
_entity.pdbx_description
1 polymer ?
#
loop_
_entity_poly.entity_id
_entity_poly.type
_entity_poly.pdbx_seq_one_letter_code
_entity_poly.pdbx_strand_id
1 'polypeptide(L)'
;MKNAPDKEEVENVWREMYGKEVQHNGEAHWIENQYQQNPSMEWSSVCEKDVSDALRTMLNWKAPGRNQIANFWFKQLTATHKHIAALFNKLVEEDQIPKQLTFIIPKNGNTENPKNYRPVTCLPTIYKLMTSIIRRRMQKYMDDENLMPKEQKGCCSGSKGCKDQLLISKEILQDSKCMKKKNCVWHGLIIRKLSAGCHTVG
;
A
#
# COMPACT_ATOMS: atom_id res chain seq x y z
N MET A 1 -25.15 -21.47 12.43
CA MET A 1 -23.90 -20.72 12.10
C MET A 1 -23.35 -21.36 10.86
N LYS A 2 -23.10 -20.61 9.79
CA LYS A 2 -22.43 -21.16 8.61
C LYS A 2 -20.97 -21.43 9.01
N ASN A 3 -20.50 -22.65 8.74
CA ASN A 3 -19.17 -23.08 9.15
C ASN A 3 -18.12 -22.25 8.39
N ALA A 4 -17.14 -21.71 9.11
CA ALA A 4 -15.95 -21.14 8.51
C ALA A 4 -15.12 -22.28 7.89
N PRO A 5 -14.39 -22.04 6.79
CA PRO A 5 -13.52 -23.05 6.20
C PRO A 5 -12.43 -23.46 7.18
N ASP A 6 -11.95 -24.69 7.07
CA ASP A 6 -10.87 -25.16 7.89
C ASP A 6 -9.58 -24.36 7.64
N LYS A 7 -8.77 -24.21 8.69
CA LYS A 7 -7.52 -23.42 8.63
C LYS A 7 -6.56 -23.99 7.56
N GLU A 8 -6.44 -25.31 7.50
CA GLU A 8 -5.56 -26.00 6.56
C GLU A 8 -6.00 -25.79 5.11
N GLU A 9 -7.31 -25.83 4.85
CA GLU A 9 -7.89 -25.57 3.53
C GLU A 9 -7.60 -24.12 3.09
N VAL A 10 -7.74 -23.16 3.99
CA VAL A 10 -7.39 -21.75 3.73
C VAL A 10 -5.90 -21.59 3.43
N GLU A 11 -5.04 -22.19 4.24
CA GLU A 11 -3.58 -22.13 4.03
C GLU A 11 -3.17 -22.73 2.67
N ASN A 12 -3.76 -23.84 2.28
CA ASN A 12 -3.47 -24.49 1.00
C ASN A 12 -3.88 -23.61 -0.19
N VAL A 13 -5.06 -22.99 -0.14
CA VAL A 13 -5.51 -22.06 -1.20
C VAL A 13 -4.56 -20.86 -1.35
N TRP A 14 -4.12 -20.29 -0.23
CA TRP A 14 -3.21 -19.14 -0.28
C TRP A 14 -1.80 -19.56 -0.69
N ARG A 15 -1.30 -20.71 -0.24
CA ARG A 15 -0.02 -21.27 -0.65
C ARG A 15 -0.01 -21.55 -2.16
N GLU A 16 -1.07 -22.13 -2.70
CA GLU A 16 -1.20 -22.36 -4.14
C GLU A 16 -1.21 -21.04 -4.94
N MET A 17 -1.88 -20.02 -4.41
CA MET A 17 -2.02 -18.71 -5.07
C MET A 17 -0.72 -17.91 -5.10
N TYR A 18 0.06 -17.94 -4.02
CA TYR A 18 1.29 -17.13 -3.86
C TYR A 18 2.57 -17.93 -4.08
N GLY A 19 2.53 -19.26 -3.97
CA GLY A 19 3.70 -20.13 -4.12
C GLY A 19 3.98 -20.55 -5.56
N LYS A 20 3.14 -20.19 -6.53
CA LYS A 20 3.42 -20.45 -7.93
C LYS A 20 4.50 -19.50 -8.43
N GLU A 21 5.63 -20.06 -8.83
CA GLU A 21 6.58 -19.34 -9.67
C GLU A 21 5.90 -18.94 -10.99
N VAL A 22 5.80 -17.65 -11.21
CA VAL A 22 5.36 -17.10 -12.50
C VAL A 22 6.60 -16.65 -13.23
N GLN A 23 6.77 -17.14 -14.47
CA GLN A 23 7.84 -16.61 -15.34
C GLN A 23 7.57 -15.13 -15.57
N HIS A 24 8.48 -14.29 -15.07
CA HIS A 24 8.45 -12.87 -15.33
C HIS A 24 8.93 -12.57 -16.75
N ASN A 25 8.42 -11.52 -17.36
CA ASN A 25 8.94 -11.02 -18.62
C ASN A 25 10.34 -10.43 -18.37
N GLY A 26 11.37 -11.26 -18.52
CA GLY A 26 12.78 -10.87 -18.38
C GLY A 26 13.27 -9.91 -19.48
N GLU A 27 12.48 -9.68 -20.53
CA GLU A 27 12.83 -8.81 -21.66
C GLU A 27 12.20 -7.41 -21.56
N ALA A 28 11.69 -7.04 -20.39
CA ALA A 28 11.09 -5.70 -20.16
C ALA A 28 12.17 -4.60 -20.05
N HIS A 29 13.05 -4.49 -21.04
CA HIS A 29 14.15 -3.50 -21.09
C HIS A 29 13.69 -2.04 -20.94
N TRP A 30 12.42 -1.75 -21.18
CA TRP A 30 11.83 -0.44 -20.97
C TRP A 30 11.80 -0.05 -19.48
N ILE A 31 11.71 -1.03 -18.57
CA ILE A 31 11.79 -0.79 -17.11
C ILE A 31 13.22 -0.37 -16.75
N GLU A 32 14.22 -1.10 -17.26
CA GLU A 32 15.64 -0.81 -17.01
C GLU A 32 16.02 0.58 -17.55
N ASN A 33 15.58 0.91 -18.76
CA ASN A 33 15.84 2.21 -19.36
C ASN A 33 15.23 3.37 -18.58
N GLN A 34 14.04 3.20 -18.03
CA GLN A 34 13.42 4.21 -17.15
C GLN A 34 14.14 4.30 -15.80
N TYR A 35 14.61 3.18 -15.27
CA TYR A 35 15.31 3.16 -13.99
C TYR A 35 16.65 3.87 -14.05
N GLN A 36 17.39 3.73 -15.15
CA GLN A 36 18.67 4.40 -15.36
C GLN A 36 18.56 5.92 -15.55
N GLN A 37 17.40 6.43 -15.94
CA GLN A 37 17.16 7.86 -16.16
C GLN A 37 16.76 8.60 -14.88
N ASN A 38 16.34 7.89 -13.86
CA ASN A 38 15.88 8.51 -12.61
C ASN A 38 17.05 8.66 -11.63
N PRO A 39 17.22 9.84 -11.02
CA PRO A 39 18.26 10.02 -10.00
C PRO A 39 17.96 9.08 -8.81
N SER A 40 19.01 8.59 -8.17
CA SER A 40 18.86 7.78 -6.97
C SER A 40 18.42 8.64 -5.79
N MET A 41 17.44 8.16 -5.02
CA MET A 41 17.06 8.82 -3.79
C MET A 41 18.11 8.55 -2.71
N GLU A 42 18.79 9.62 -2.23
CA GLU A 42 19.69 9.48 -1.09
C GLU A 42 18.91 9.21 0.20
N TRP A 43 19.28 8.14 0.89
CA TRP A 43 18.70 7.80 2.16
C TRP A 43 19.42 8.55 3.29
N SER A 44 18.70 9.43 3.99
CA SER A 44 19.18 10.08 5.21
C SER A 44 18.68 9.33 6.45
N SER A 45 19.47 9.29 7.52
CA SER A 45 19.06 8.67 8.79
C SER A 45 17.77 9.31 9.32
N VAL A 46 16.94 8.50 9.96
CA VAL A 46 15.72 8.95 10.62
C VAL A 46 16.08 9.68 11.90
N CYS A 47 15.53 10.88 12.10
CA CYS A 47 15.73 11.67 13.30
C CYS A 47 14.46 11.72 14.17
N GLU A 48 14.60 12.23 15.40
CA GLU A 48 13.49 12.40 16.34
C GLU A 48 12.34 13.24 15.77
N LYS A 49 12.68 14.27 15.00
CA LYS A 49 11.69 15.13 14.34
C LYS A 49 10.84 14.35 13.33
N ASP A 50 11.43 13.47 12.54
CA ASP A 50 10.69 12.62 11.58
C ASP A 50 9.64 11.78 12.31
N VAL A 51 10.02 11.19 13.45
CA VAL A 51 9.13 10.39 14.31
C VAL A 51 7.98 11.24 14.83
N SER A 52 8.28 12.40 15.39
CA SER A 52 7.30 13.35 15.94
C SER A 52 6.30 13.81 14.87
N ASP A 53 6.80 14.23 13.70
CA ASP A 53 5.97 14.72 12.59
C ASP A 53 5.10 13.61 12.00
N ALA A 54 5.59 12.38 11.95
CA ALA A 54 4.80 11.24 11.51
C ALA A 54 3.67 10.94 12.52
N LEU A 55 3.96 10.90 13.81
CA LEU A 55 2.97 10.66 14.86
C LEU A 55 1.86 11.71 14.89
N ARG A 56 2.15 12.98 14.63
CA ARG A 56 1.15 14.06 14.61
C ARG A 56 0.00 13.77 13.65
N THR A 57 0.26 13.15 12.51
CA THR A 57 -0.75 12.83 11.49
C THR A 57 -1.45 11.49 11.69
N MET A 58 -0.93 10.62 12.53
CA MET A 58 -1.55 9.32 12.80
C MET A 58 -2.74 9.47 13.74
N LEU A 59 -3.81 8.71 13.51
CA LEU A 59 -4.97 8.68 14.40
C LEU A 59 -4.64 7.91 15.68
N ASN A 60 -5.11 8.43 16.86
CA ASN A 60 -4.76 7.89 18.17
C ASN A 60 -5.16 6.43 18.37
N TRP A 61 -6.39 6.07 17.96
CA TRP A 61 -7.06 4.82 18.29
C TRP A 61 -7.26 3.91 17.08
N LYS A 62 -6.35 3.94 16.10
CA LYS A 62 -6.35 2.91 15.06
C LYS A 62 -5.98 1.56 15.65
N ALA A 63 -6.56 0.49 15.07
CA ALA A 63 -6.29 -0.88 15.48
C ALA A 63 -4.78 -1.14 15.63
N PRO A 64 -4.33 -1.47 16.84
CA PRO A 64 -2.94 -1.81 17.07
C PRO A 64 -2.61 -3.16 16.44
N GLY A 65 -1.33 -3.44 16.23
CA GLY A 65 -0.88 -4.76 15.82
C GLY A 65 -0.84 -5.74 17.01
N ARG A 66 -0.06 -6.80 16.87
CA ARG A 66 0.06 -7.86 17.86
C ARG A 66 0.43 -7.39 19.27
N ASN A 67 1.19 -6.31 19.39
CA ASN A 67 1.61 -5.72 20.66
C ASN A 67 0.53 -4.89 21.37
N GLN A 68 -0.62 -4.65 20.74
CA GLN A 68 -1.77 -3.89 21.25
C GLN A 68 -1.46 -2.45 21.70
N ILE A 69 -0.31 -1.89 21.30
CA ILE A 69 0.09 -0.52 21.65
C ILE A 69 -0.51 0.45 20.64
N ALA A 70 -1.39 1.34 21.09
CA ALA A 70 -2.01 2.37 20.25
C ALA A 70 -1.09 3.57 19.98
N ASN A 71 -1.34 4.30 18.89
CA ASN A 71 -0.59 5.51 18.53
C ASN A 71 -0.61 6.58 19.63
N PHE A 72 -1.69 6.62 20.41
CA PHE A 72 -1.83 7.54 21.53
C PHE A 72 -0.61 7.54 22.46
N TRP A 73 -0.15 6.36 22.85
CA TRP A 73 0.96 6.21 23.78
C TRP A 73 2.28 6.74 23.20
N PHE A 74 2.55 6.46 21.94
CA PHE A 74 3.74 6.99 21.27
C PHE A 74 3.73 8.51 21.16
N LYS A 75 2.56 9.14 21.01
CA LYS A 75 2.43 10.61 21.02
C LYS A 75 2.70 11.23 22.37
N GLN A 76 2.28 10.56 23.45
CA GLN A 76 2.47 11.07 24.82
C GLN A 76 3.90 10.86 25.33
N LEU A 77 4.53 9.77 24.95
CA LEU A 77 5.86 9.39 25.40
C LEU A 77 6.96 10.00 24.52
N THR A 78 7.02 11.31 24.43
CA THR A 78 7.96 12.04 23.55
C THR A 78 9.43 11.69 23.80
N ALA A 79 9.81 11.42 25.05
CA ALA A 79 11.16 10.99 25.41
C ALA A 79 11.62 9.71 24.69
N THR A 80 10.68 8.89 24.17
CA THR A 80 10.99 7.67 23.42
C THR A 80 11.30 7.93 21.95
N HIS A 81 10.99 9.11 21.40
CA HIS A 81 11.11 9.37 19.95
C HIS A 81 12.53 9.20 19.43
N LYS A 82 13.54 9.65 20.20
CA LYS A 82 14.95 9.45 19.84
C LYS A 82 15.35 7.96 19.78
N HIS A 83 14.81 7.14 20.68
CA HIS A 83 15.08 5.70 20.70
C HIS A 83 14.37 4.99 19.56
N ILE A 84 13.17 5.43 19.20
CA ILE A 84 12.42 4.92 18.04
C ILE A 84 13.16 5.26 16.74
N ALA A 85 13.70 6.47 16.62
CA ALA A 85 14.51 6.85 15.46
C ALA A 85 15.77 5.97 15.32
N ALA A 86 16.49 5.74 16.41
CA ALA A 86 17.65 4.85 16.43
C ALA A 86 17.27 3.40 16.04
N LEU A 87 16.14 2.90 16.57
CA LEU A 87 15.62 1.58 16.20
C LEU A 87 15.31 1.48 14.70
N PHE A 88 14.71 2.51 14.10
CA PHE A 88 14.38 2.50 12.67
C PHE A 88 15.64 2.48 11.81
N ASN A 89 16.67 3.24 12.15
CA ASN A 89 17.92 3.22 11.44
C ASN A 89 18.56 1.82 11.49
N LYS A 90 18.56 1.19 12.67
CA LYS A 90 19.05 -0.18 12.85
C LYS A 90 18.25 -1.20 12.03
N LEU A 91 16.92 -1.11 12.00
CA LEU A 91 16.07 -2.01 11.21
C LEU A 91 16.32 -1.89 9.70
N VAL A 92 16.63 -0.67 9.21
CA VAL A 92 17.01 -0.46 7.81
C VAL A 92 18.36 -1.08 7.50
N GLU A 93 19.34 -0.96 8.41
CA GLU A 93 20.67 -1.53 8.24
C GLU A 93 20.67 -3.08 8.27
N GLU A 94 19.82 -3.67 9.12
CA GLU A 94 19.76 -5.12 9.32
C GLU A 94 18.75 -5.82 8.39
N ASP A 95 18.02 -5.08 7.55
CA ASP A 95 16.94 -5.59 6.67
C ASP A 95 15.92 -6.48 7.40
N GLN A 96 15.60 -6.12 8.64
CA GLN A 96 14.68 -6.90 9.47
C GLN A 96 13.25 -6.35 9.44
N ILE A 97 12.31 -7.23 9.12
CA ILE A 97 10.88 -6.89 9.14
C ILE A 97 10.20 -7.51 10.36
N PRO A 98 9.50 -6.70 11.20
CA PRO A 98 8.77 -7.22 12.36
C PRO A 98 7.68 -8.22 11.97
N LYS A 99 7.50 -9.27 12.78
CA LYS A 99 6.43 -10.27 12.60
C LYS A 99 5.05 -9.63 12.63
N GLN A 100 4.21 -10.01 11.68
CA GLN A 100 2.89 -9.45 11.46
C GLN A 100 1.79 -10.44 11.82
N LEU A 101 0.58 -9.95 12.05
CA LEU A 101 -0.62 -10.76 12.28
C LEU A 101 -1.60 -10.52 11.11
N THR A 102 -1.91 -11.59 10.38
CA THR A 102 -2.86 -11.52 9.27
C THR A 102 -4.18 -12.16 9.68
N PHE A 103 -5.26 -11.40 9.56
CA PHE A 103 -6.63 -11.86 9.71
C PHE A 103 -7.24 -12.15 8.35
N ILE A 104 -8.05 -13.20 8.29
CA ILE A 104 -8.76 -13.57 7.08
C ILE A 104 -10.21 -13.15 7.24
N ILE A 105 -10.68 -12.20 6.42
CA ILE A 105 -12.02 -11.61 6.52
C ILE A 105 -12.83 -12.02 5.28
N PRO A 106 -14.08 -12.56 5.47
CA PRO A 106 -14.93 -12.90 4.34
C PRO A 106 -15.29 -11.66 3.51
N LYS A 107 -15.31 -11.80 2.21
CA LYS A 107 -15.66 -10.70 1.28
C LYS A 107 -17.16 -10.42 1.35
N ASN A 108 -17.98 -11.34 0.90
CA ASN A 108 -19.44 -11.31 0.95
C ASN A 108 -19.99 -12.69 0.55
N GLY A 109 -21.17 -13.07 1.00
CA GLY A 109 -21.88 -14.26 0.54
C GLY A 109 -21.39 -15.56 1.17
N ASN A 110 -20.85 -16.50 0.38
CA ASN A 110 -20.50 -17.82 0.87
C ASN A 110 -19.22 -17.79 1.72
N THR A 111 -19.38 -18.04 3.03
CA THR A 111 -18.29 -18.10 4.01
C THR A 111 -17.60 -19.47 4.05
N GLU A 112 -18.12 -20.50 3.37
CA GLU A 112 -17.52 -21.82 3.31
C GLU A 112 -16.38 -21.92 2.28
N ASN A 113 -16.35 -21.00 1.28
CA ASN A 113 -15.34 -21.01 0.24
C ASN A 113 -14.10 -20.19 0.64
N PRO A 114 -12.92 -20.83 0.83
CA PRO A 114 -11.69 -20.15 1.21
C PRO A 114 -11.25 -19.03 0.25
N LYS A 115 -11.58 -19.14 -1.03
CA LYS A 115 -11.26 -18.12 -2.06
C LYS A 115 -12.06 -16.83 -1.87
N ASN A 116 -13.14 -16.87 -1.07
CA ASN A 116 -14.00 -15.71 -0.80
C ASN A 116 -13.51 -14.88 0.39
N TYR A 117 -12.28 -15.06 0.82
CA TYR A 117 -11.68 -14.30 1.91
C TYR A 117 -10.68 -13.27 1.41
N ARG A 118 -10.42 -12.26 2.24
CA ARG A 118 -9.36 -11.25 2.05
C ARG A 118 -8.39 -11.34 3.21
N PRO A 119 -7.10 -11.50 2.96
CA PRO A 119 -6.11 -11.34 4.02
C PRO A 119 -6.01 -9.85 4.38
N VAL A 120 -6.12 -9.54 5.66
CA VAL A 120 -5.93 -8.21 6.21
C VAL A 120 -4.83 -8.29 7.26
N THR A 121 -3.68 -7.75 6.92
CA THR A 121 -2.52 -7.76 7.80
C THR A 121 -2.53 -6.57 8.74
N CYS A 122 -2.53 -6.85 10.05
CA CYS A 122 -2.43 -5.85 11.10
C CYS A 122 -0.97 -5.69 11.52
N LEU A 123 -0.34 -4.63 11.03
CA LEU A 123 1.02 -4.27 11.37
C LEU A 123 1.13 -3.70 12.79
N PRO A 124 2.21 -3.98 13.53
CA PRO A 124 2.51 -3.27 14.76
C PRO A 124 2.55 -1.76 14.55
N THR A 125 2.14 -1.00 15.56
CA THR A 125 2.06 0.46 15.47
C THR A 125 3.41 1.09 15.12
N ILE A 126 4.49 0.55 15.69
CA ILE A 126 5.86 1.01 15.41
C ILE A 126 6.25 0.81 13.94
N TYR A 127 5.82 -0.30 13.33
CA TYR A 127 6.05 -0.56 11.90
C TYR A 127 5.23 0.38 11.02
N LYS A 128 3.97 0.67 11.39
CA LYS A 128 3.14 1.66 10.68
C LYS A 128 3.77 3.05 10.73
N LEU A 129 4.42 3.39 11.85
CA LEU A 129 5.13 4.65 12.02
C LEU A 129 6.35 4.72 11.09
N MET A 130 7.17 3.68 11.06
CA MET A 130 8.31 3.57 10.16
C MET A 130 7.87 3.71 8.69
N THR A 131 6.90 2.93 8.25
CA THR A 131 6.38 2.99 6.87
C THR A 131 5.76 4.35 6.55
N SER A 132 5.19 5.06 7.53
CA SER A 132 4.69 6.42 7.34
C SER A 132 5.81 7.43 7.08
N ILE A 133 6.97 7.28 7.74
CA ILE A 133 8.16 8.12 7.49
C ILE A 133 8.72 7.83 6.08
N ILE A 134 8.92 6.55 5.76
CA ILE A 134 9.39 6.13 4.42
C ILE A 134 8.46 6.67 3.34
N ARG A 135 7.15 6.47 3.49
CA ARG A 135 6.14 6.97 2.54
C ARG A 135 6.27 8.47 2.29
N ARG A 136 6.49 9.28 3.35
CA ARG A 136 6.62 10.74 3.19
C ARG A 136 7.86 11.13 2.41
N ARG A 137 8.98 10.46 2.67
CA ARG A 137 10.23 10.69 1.96
C ARG A 137 10.10 10.30 0.48
N MET A 138 9.53 9.12 0.23
CA MET A 138 9.26 8.67 -1.14
C MET A 138 8.30 9.60 -1.88
N GLN A 139 7.21 10.04 -1.21
CA GLN A 139 6.26 10.96 -1.83
C GLN A 139 6.92 12.28 -2.20
N LYS A 140 7.73 12.84 -1.28
CA LYS A 140 8.46 14.07 -1.56
C LYS A 140 9.40 13.90 -2.74
N TYR A 141 10.19 12.82 -2.76
CA TYR A 141 11.08 12.53 -3.86
C TYR A 141 10.33 12.38 -5.20
N MET A 142 9.21 11.65 -5.21
CA MET A 142 8.40 11.46 -6.42
C MET A 142 7.78 12.77 -6.91
N ASP A 143 7.38 13.64 -5.99
CA ASP A 143 6.82 14.96 -6.32
C ASP A 143 7.93 15.91 -6.83
N ASP A 144 9.09 15.96 -6.17
CA ASP A 144 10.24 16.81 -6.53
C ASP A 144 10.81 16.43 -7.92
N GLU A 145 10.94 15.14 -8.20
CA GLU A 145 11.45 14.62 -9.48
C GLU A 145 10.36 14.43 -10.55
N ASN A 146 9.11 14.77 -10.23
CA ASN A 146 7.95 14.65 -11.13
C ASN A 146 7.82 13.26 -11.78
N LEU A 147 8.06 12.21 -10.99
CA LEU A 147 8.10 10.81 -11.46
C LEU A 147 6.73 10.22 -11.75
N MET A 148 5.66 10.78 -11.18
CA MET A 148 4.31 10.26 -11.36
C MET A 148 3.63 10.87 -12.59
N PRO A 149 3.18 10.05 -13.55
CA PRO A 149 2.40 10.55 -14.69
C PRO A 149 1.14 11.28 -14.22
N LYS A 150 0.77 12.35 -14.90
CA LYS A 150 -0.43 13.17 -14.57
C LYS A 150 -1.73 12.37 -14.61
N GLU A 151 -1.75 11.30 -15.39
CA GLU A 151 -2.87 10.38 -15.54
C GLU A 151 -3.04 9.45 -14.33
N GLN A 152 -1.94 9.17 -13.61
CA GLN A 152 -1.95 8.33 -12.41
C GLN A 152 -2.53 9.12 -11.23
N LYS A 153 -3.78 8.87 -10.91
CA LYS A 153 -4.48 9.53 -9.79
C LYS A 153 -4.39 8.76 -8.47
N GLY A 154 -4.05 7.49 -8.52
CA GLY A 154 -3.83 6.69 -7.31
C GLY A 154 -2.49 7.03 -6.65
N CYS A 155 -2.48 7.18 -5.32
CA CYS A 155 -1.30 7.51 -4.51
C CYS A 155 -0.64 8.87 -4.80
N CYS A 156 -1.26 9.74 -5.61
CA CYS A 156 -0.76 11.10 -5.86
C CYS A 156 -1.24 12.08 -4.80
N SER A 157 -0.37 13.01 -4.42
CA SER A 157 -0.71 14.09 -3.51
C SER A 157 -1.80 14.99 -4.12
N GLY A 158 -2.81 15.36 -3.32
CA GLY A 158 -3.93 16.21 -3.78
C GLY A 158 -4.98 15.51 -4.64
N SER A 159 -4.77 14.26 -5.08
CA SER A 159 -5.75 13.49 -5.84
C SER A 159 -6.69 12.69 -4.95
N LYS A 160 -7.96 12.59 -5.36
CA LYS A 160 -8.96 11.70 -4.75
C LYS A 160 -8.97 10.29 -5.38
N GLY A 161 -7.98 9.96 -6.20
CA GLY A 161 -7.82 8.66 -6.85
C GLY A 161 -8.95 8.31 -7.81
N CYS A 162 -9.61 7.17 -7.58
CA CYS A 162 -10.69 6.71 -8.45
C CYS A 162 -11.86 7.69 -8.60
N LYS A 163 -12.10 8.57 -7.63
CA LYS A 163 -13.18 9.57 -7.73
C LYS A 163 -12.88 10.59 -8.81
N ASP A 164 -11.64 11.05 -8.91
CA ASP A 164 -11.23 12.01 -9.95
C ASP A 164 -11.33 11.38 -11.34
N GLN A 165 -10.92 10.11 -11.47
CA GLN A 165 -11.06 9.37 -12.73
C GLN A 165 -12.52 9.17 -13.14
N LEU A 166 -13.40 8.87 -12.19
CA LEU A 166 -14.84 8.74 -12.44
C LEU A 166 -15.46 10.07 -12.88
N LEU A 167 -15.06 11.19 -12.27
CA LEU A 167 -15.53 12.51 -12.67
C LEU A 167 -15.08 12.85 -14.11
N ILE A 168 -13.80 12.66 -14.41
CA ILE A 168 -13.27 12.89 -15.77
C ILE A 168 -14.03 12.04 -16.79
N SER A 169 -14.23 10.75 -16.48
CA SER A 169 -14.96 9.83 -17.35
C SER A 169 -16.40 10.26 -17.59
N LYS A 170 -17.07 10.72 -16.52
CA LYS A 170 -18.44 11.23 -16.59
C LYS A 170 -18.52 12.47 -17.48
N GLU A 171 -17.62 13.43 -17.30
CA GLU A 171 -17.59 14.67 -18.10
C GLU A 171 -17.33 14.37 -19.58
N ILE A 172 -16.38 13.49 -19.92
CA ILE A 172 -16.12 13.06 -21.30
C ILE A 172 -17.37 12.44 -21.94
N LEU A 173 -18.06 11.55 -21.20
CA LEU A 173 -19.29 10.91 -21.70
C LEU A 173 -20.43 11.91 -21.88
N GLN A 174 -20.55 12.88 -20.98
CA GLN A 174 -21.58 13.92 -21.05
C GLN A 174 -21.33 14.87 -22.23
N ASP A 175 -20.09 15.32 -22.40
CA ASP A 175 -19.66 16.14 -23.51
C ASP A 175 -19.89 15.43 -24.87
N SER A 176 -19.52 14.17 -24.96
CA SER A 176 -19.75 13.33 -26.15
C SER A 176 -21.24 13.24 -26.51
N LYS A 177 -22.12 13.11 -25.51
CA LYS A 177 -23.60 13.09 -25.73
C LYS A 177 -24.12 14.45 -26.19
N CYS A 178 -23.69 15.53 -25.53
CA CYS A 178 -24.12 16.90 -25.85
C CYS A 178 -23.69 17.32 -27.26
N MET A 179 -22.46 16.96 -27.67
CA MET A 179 -21.89 17.31 -28.97
C MET A 179 -22.36 16.41 -30.11
N LYS A 180 -23.32 15.48 -29.88
CA LYS A 180 -23.80 14.48 -30.86
C LYS A 180 -22.70 13.75 -31.63
N LYS A 181 -21.53 13.61 -31.04
CA LYS A 181 -20.42 12.81 -31.60
C LYS A 181 -20.78 11.32 -31.51
N LYS A 182 -21.12 10.74 -32.67
CA LYS A 182 -21.70 9.39 -32.78
C LYS A 182 -20.80 8.23 -32.33
N ASN A 183 -19.49 8.45 -32.15
CA ASN A 183 -18.54 7.38 -31.93
C ASN A 183 -17.58 7.70 -30.76
N CYS A 184 -18.11 7.81 -29.55
CA CYS A 184 -17.27 7.76 -28.35
C CYS A 184 -17.11 6.30 -27.94
N VAL A 185 -15.98 5.68 -28.28
CA VAL A 185 -15.63 4.33 -27.86
C VAL A 185 -14.83 4.45 -26.55
N TRP A 186 -15.39 3.94 -25.48
CA TRP A 186 -14.75 3.88 -24.18
C TRP A 186 -14.18 2.48 -23.95
N HIS A 187 -12.88 2.38 -23.70
CA HIS A 187 -12.22 1.14 -23.26
C HIS A 187 -11.80 1.29 -21.80
N GLY A 188 -12.47 0.58 -20.91
CA GLY A 188 -12.10 0.45 -19.51
C GLY A 188 -11.44 -0.89 -19.23
N LEU A 189 -10.22 -0.89 -18.73
CA LEU A 189 -9.53 -2.11 -18.27
C LEU A 189 -9.74 -2.26 -16.77
N ILE A 190 -10.45 -3.33 -16.36
CA ILE A 190 -10.59 -3.71 -14.96
C ILE A 190 -9.62 -4.87 -14.68
N ILE A 191 -8.56 -4.58 -13.94
CA ILE A 191 -7.62 -5.62 -13.50
C ILE A 191 -8.15 -6.20 -12.19
N ARG A 192 -8.69 -7.42 -12.24
CA ARG A 192 -9.14 -8.14 -11.04
C ARG A 192 -7.94 -8.71 -10.29
N LYS A 193 -7.92 -8.57 -8.96
CA LYS A 193 -6.95 -9.18 -8.03
C LYS A 193 -5.52 -8.63 -8.00
N LEU A 194 -5.21 -7.50 -8.59
CA LEU A 194 -3.87 -6.91 -8.45
C LEU A 194 -3.50 -6.53 -7.00
N SER A 195 -4.47 -6.18 -6.18
CA SER A 195 -4.23 -5.82 -4.77
C SER A 195 -3.81 -6.99 -3.88
N ALA A 196 -3.93 -8.23 -4.35
CA ALA A 196 -3.53 -9.40 -3.58
C ALA A 196 -2.08 -9.86 -3.89
N GLY A 197 -1.49 -9.39 -4.98
CA GLY A 197 -0.16 -9.82 -5.45
C GLY A 197 1.03 -8.96 -5.01
N CYS A 198 0.79 -7.77 -4.44
CA CYS A 198 1.86 -6.84 -4.09
C CYS A 198 2.53 -7.07 -2.71
N HIS A 199 2.29 -8.18 -2.04
CA HIS A 199 2.78 -8.38 -0.67
C HIS A 199 3.84 -9.47 -0.49
N THR A 200 4.42 -9.96 -1.58
CA THR A 200 5.49 -10.94 -1.45
C THR A 200 6.65 -10.60 -2.39
N VAL A 201 7.40 -9.57 -2.03
CA VAL A 201 8.83 -9.49 -2.35
C VAL A 201 9.51 -8.99 -1.08
N GLY A 202 10.24 -9.85 -0.45
CA GLY A 202 11.07 -9.62 0.72
C GLY A 202 11.52 -10.93 1.27
#